data_6422292e641cff6e4e8b171a416876a7
#
_entry.id   6422292e641cff6e4e8b171a416876a7
#
_cell.length_a   1.000
_cell.length_b   1.000
_cell.length_c   1.000
_cell.angle_alpha   90.00
_cell.angle_beta   90.00
_cell.angle_gamma   90.00
#
_symmetry.space_group_name_H-M   'P 1'
#
loop_
_entity.id
_entity.type
_entity.pdbx_description
1 polymer ?
#
loop_
_entity_poly.entity_id
_entity_poly.type
_entity_poly.pdbx_seq_one_letter_code
_entity_poly.pdbx_strand_id
1 'polypeptide(L)'
;MLFQELTLEEPGELNASLYERFMELSATDRIRQTHHFGDRFENTYIEEADIPDIATVLNVMKQQAGLLLGMPADTLKIGFWFNAMETGHRTAPHHHDENDELLSAVYYIRVPENSGDLILHDVDRKIRIQPQGGKLVMFAPKVLHEVTAHLGSGLRLSVAMNVGPTGD
;
A
#
# COMPACT_ATOMS: atom_id res chain seq x y z
N MET A 1 16.31 10.66 4.79
CA MET A 1 15.99 9.67 3.74
C MET A 1 14.57 9.90 3.28
N LEU A 2 14.35 10.06 1.97
CA LEU A 2 13.02 10.31 1.45
C LEU A 2 12.18 9.02 1.40
N PHE A 3 12.77 7.91 0.99
CA PHE A 3 12.11 6.61 0.92
C PHE A 3 13.11 5.45 1.00
N GLN A 4 12.59 4.26 1.26
CA GLN A 4 13.34 3.00 1.21
C GLN A 4 12.49 1.93 0.53
N GLU A 5 13.15 1.07 -0.24
CA GLU A 5 12.50 -0.06 -0.93
C GLU A 5 13.09 -1.38 -0.46
N LEU A 6 12.27 -2.41 -0.45
CA LEU A 6 12.70 -3.80 -0.43
C LEU A 6 11.76 -4.65 -1.30
N THR A 7 12.23 -5.81 -1.72
CA THR A 7 11.39 -6.78 -2.45
C THR A 7 11.39 -8.08 -1.66
N LEU A 8 10.20 -8.64 -1.41
CA LEU A 8 10.07 -9.95 -0.77
C LEU A 8 10.68 -11.03 -1.68
N GLU A 9 11.32 -12.01 -1.06
CA GLU A 9 11.80 -13.19 -1.78
C GLU A 9 10.60 -14.07 -2.18
N GLU A 10 10.58 -14.54 -3.43
CA GLU A 10 9.57 -15.43 -3.98
C GLU A 10 8.12 -15.07 -3.65
N PRO A 11 7.66 -13.83 -3.98
CA PRO A 11 6.35 -13.37 -3.54
C PRO A 11 5.18 -13.99 -4.32
N GLY A 12 5.43 -14.83 -5.30
CA GLY A 12 4.44 -15.32 -6.26
C GLY A 12 3.23 -16.00 -5.64
N GLU A 13 3.43 -16.97 -4.74
CA GLU A 13 2.34 -17.68 -4.09
C GLU A 13 1.55 -16.77 -3.14
N LEU A 14 2.25 -15.95 -2.35
CA LEU A 14 1.63 -14.98 -1.45
C LEU A 14 0.75 -14.00 -2.23
N ASN A 15 1.29 -13.43 -3.30
CA ASN A 15 0.57 -12.44 -4.11
C ASN A 15 -0.61 -13.05 -4.86
N ALA A 16 -0.48 -14.28 -5.37
CA ALA A 16 -1.60 -14.99 -5.98
C ALA A 16 -2.73 -15.24 -4.98
N SER A 17 -2.41 -15.70 -3.77
CA SER A 17 -3.38 -15.92 -2.70
C SER A 17 -4.08 -14.64 -2.27
N LEU A 18 -3.34 -13.55 -2.07
CA LEU A 18 -3.90 -12.24 -1.72
C LEU A 18 -4.82 -11.71 -2.81
N TYR A 19 -4.41 -11.83 -4.07
CA TYR A 19 -5.21 -11.37 -5.20
C TYR A 19 -6.53 -12.16 -5.33
N GLU A 20 -6.46 -13.49 -5.30
CA GLU A 20 -7.64 -14.36 -5.39
C GLU A 20 -8.63 -14.06 -4.26
N ARG A 21 -8.12 -13.96 -3.03
CA ARG A 21 -8.97 -13.67 -1.87
C ARG A 21 -9.58 -12.26 -1.93
N PHE A 22 -8.82 -11.28 -2.37
CA PHE A 22 -9.36 -9.94 -2.62
C PHE A 22 -10.49 -9.96 -3.64
N MET A 23 -10.33 -10.67 -4.75
CA MET A 23 -11.37 -10.77 -5.78
C MET A 23 -12.64 -11.47 -5.28
N GLU A 24 -12.49 -12.52 -4.47
CA GLU A 24 -13.63 -13.19 -3.84
C GLU A 24 -14.40 -12.24 -2.91
N LEU A 25 -13.68 -11.50 -2.07
CA LEU A 25 -14.29 -10.60 -1.08
C LEU A 25 -14.89 -9.35 -1.71
N SER A 26 -14.33 -8.86 -2.81
CA SER A 26 -14.78 -7.62 -3.48
C SER A 26 -16.23 -7.71 -3.98
N ALA A 27 -16.75 -8.92 -4.17
CA ALA A 27 -18.15 -9.18 -4.55
C ALA A 27 -19.08 -9.39 -3.35
N THR A 28 -18.60 -9.19 -2.12
CA THR A 28 -19.34 -9.42 -0.88
C THR A 28 -19.54 -8.12 -0.09
N ASP A 29 -20.33 -8.19 1.00
CA ASP A 29 -20.50 -7.09 1.97
C ASP A 29 -19.43 -7.06 3.07
N ARG A 30 -18.38 -7.91 2.98
CA ARG A 30 -17.26 -7.96 3.92
C ARG A 30 -16.20 -6.91 3.67
N ILE A 31 -16.40 -6.06 2.67
CA ILE A 31 -15.51 -4.94 2.38
C ILE A 31 -16.18 -3.62 2.78
N ARG A 32 -15.37 -2.65 3.19
CA ARG A 32 -15.78 -1.27 3.40
C ARG A 32 -14.97 -0.37 2.49
N GLN A 33 -15.64 0.50 1.76
CA GLN A 33 -14.99 1.38 0.78
C GLN A 33 -15.17 2.84 1.16
N THR A 34 -14.11 3.63 1.03
CA THR A 34 -14.09 5.06 1.31
C THR A 34 -13.26 5.81 0.26
N HIS A 35 -13.27 7.14 0.34
CA HIS A 35 -12.50 8.05 -0.53
C HIS A 35 -12.88 7.87 -2.00
N HIS A 36 -14.13 8.22 -2.32
CA HIS A 36 -14.62 8.22 -3.69
C HIS A 36 -13.88 9.28 -4.52
N PHE A 37 -13.21 8.84 -5.59
CA PHE A 37 -12.46 9.70 -6.50
C PHE A 37 -12.64 9.22 -7.95
N GLY A 38 -13.12 10.12 -8.81
CA GLY A 38 -13.50 9.71 -10.15
C GLY A 38 -14.72 8.77 -10.11
N ASP A 39 -14.54 7.57 -10.62
CA ASP A 39 -15.56 6.52 -10.69
C ASP A 39 -15.28 5.34 -9.75
N ARG A 40 -14.37 5.50 -8.79
CA ARG A 40 -13.98 4.44 -7.85
C ARG A 40 -13.83 4.94 -6.42
N PHE A 41 -13.80 3.99 -5.49
CA PHE A 41 -13.30 4.19 -4.14
C PHE A 41 -11.80 3.89 -4.09
N GLU A 42 -10.98 4.82 -3.59
CA GLU A 42 -9.54 4.62 -3.48
C GLU A 42 -9.16 3.64 -2.38
N ASN A 43 -9.93 3.59 -1.29
CA ASN A 43 -9.65 2.75 -0.14
C ASN A 43 -10.68 1.63 -0.01
N THR A 44 -10.19 0.39 0.01
CA THR A 44 -10.99 -0.80 0.32
C THR A 44 -10.43 -1.46 1.57
N TYR A 45 -11.23 -1.50 2.62
CA TYR A 45 -10.87 -2.09 3.91
C TYR A 45 -11.42 -3.51 4.00
N ILE A 46 -10.54 -4.44 4.34
CA ILE A 46 -10.83 -5.86 4.59
C ILE A 46 -10.23 -6.20 5.94
N GLU A 47 -11.00 -6.85 6.80
CA GLU A 47 -10.48 -7.32 8.09
C GLU A 47 -9.39 -8.39 7.88
N GLU A 48 -8.34 -8.33 8.69
CA GLU A 48 -7.24 -9.29 8.59
C GLU A 48 -7.72 -10.75 8.68
N ALA A 49 -8.73 -11.02 9.51
CA ALA A 49 -9.32 -12.36 9.64
C ALA A 49 -9.96 -12.87 8.34
N ASP A 50 -10.42 -11.98 7.47
CA ASP A 50 -11.03 -12.35 6.18
C ASP A 50 -9.98 -12.54 5.07
N ILE A 51 -8.76 -12.02 5.25
CA ILE A 51 -7.64 -12.15 4.33
C ILE A 51 -6.34 -12.46 5.10
N PRO A 52 -6.24 -13.63 5.74
CA PRO A 52 -5.19 -13.91 6.73
C PRO A 52 -3.76 -13.87 6.17
N ASP A 53 -3.56 -14.15 4.90
CA ASP A 53 -2.23 -14.11 4.28
C ASP A 53 -1.62 -12.70 4.27
N ILE A 54 -2.41 -11.65 4.50
CA ILE A 54 -1.90 -10.29 4.66
C ILE A 54 -0.93 -10.17 5.86
N ALA A 55 -1.06 -11.05 6.85
CA ALA A 55 -0.19 -11.05 8.03
C ALA A 55 1.29 -11.14 7.66
N THR A 56 1.65 -11.85 6.60
CA THR A 56 3.03 -11.93 6.11
C THR A 56 3.55 -10.53 5.71
N VAL A 57 2.77 -9.78 4.96
CA VAL A 57 3.13 -8.41 4.54
C VAL A 57 3.20 -7.47 5.75
N LEU A 58 2.22 -7.54 6.64
CA LEU A 58 2.16 -6.69 7.84
C LEU A 58 3.34 -6.96 8.77
N ASN A 59 3.74 -8.23 8.94
CA ASN A 59 4.89 -8.59 9.77
C ASN A 59 6.21 -8.08 9.18
N VAL A 60 6.41 -8.22 7.87
CA VAL A 60 7.59 -7.66 7.19
C VAL A 60 7.62 -6.14 7.37
N MET A 61 6.49 -5.47 7.13
CA MET A 61 6.40 -4.02 7.31
C MET A 61 6.73 -3.60 8.74
N LYS A 62 6.18 -4.30 9.73
CA LYS A 62 6.41 -3.99 11.16
C LYS A 62 7.88 -4.14 11.55
N GLN A 63 8.56 -5.19 11.09
CA GLN A 63 9.98 -5.40 11.32
C GLN A 63 10.83 -4.30 10.67
N GLN A 64 10.55 -3.98 9.42
CA GLN A 64 11.27 -2.92 8.71
C GLN A 64 11.03 -1.53 9.33
N ALA A 65 9.81 -1.24 9.72
CA ALA A 65 9.48 0.00 10.42
C ALA A 65 10.25 0.10 11.74
N GLY A 66 10.31 -0.96 12.52
CA GLY A 66 11.08 -1.01 13.76
C GLY A 66 12.56 -0.68 13.54
N LEU A 67 13.17 -1.26 12.50
CA LEU A 67 14.56 -0.98 12.13
C LEU A 67 14.76 0.48 11.70
N LEU A 68 13.87 1.01 10.87
CA LEU A 68 13.96 2.38 10.36
C LEU A 68 13.74 3.44 11.43
N LEU A 69 12.82 3.19 12.35
CA LEU A 69 12.43 4.11 13.41
C LEU A 69 13.27 3.94 14.68
N GLY A 70 14.06 2.87 14.78
CA GLY A 70 14.80 2.54 15.99
C GLY A 70 13.88 2.16 17.16
N MET A 71 12.75 1.53 16.87
CA MET A 71 11.72 1.15 17.84
C MET A 71 11.50 -0.37 17.84
N PRO A 72 11.18 -0.97 18.99
CA PRO A 72 10.76 -2.38 19.01
C PRO A 72 9.49 -2.59 18.16
N ALA A 73 9.49 -3.63 17.33
CA ALA A 73 8.38 -3.89 16.41
C ALA A 73 7.03 -4.13 17.13
N ASP A 74 7.06 -4.68 18.35
CA ASP A 74 5.87 -4.92 19.17
C ASP A 74 5.24 -3.64 19.76
N THR A 75 5.95 -2.51 19.69
CA THR A 75 5.42 -1.19 20.07
C THR A 75 4.75 -0.46 18.90
N LEU A 76 4.67 -1.09 17.73
CA LEU A 76 4.11 -0.53 16.52
C LEU A 76 2.80 -1.22 16.14
N LYS A 77 1.85 -0.44 15.65
CA LYS A 77 0.60 -0.91 15.01
C LYS A 77 0.59 -0.51 13.55
N ILE A 78 -0.10 -1.28 12.71
CA ILE A 78 -0.26 -1.00 11.30
C ILE A 78 -1.74 -0.92 10.96
N GLY A 79 -2.16 0.22 10.40
CA GLY A 79 -3.42 0.33 9.67
C GLY A 79 -3.16 0.07 8.18
N PHE A 80 -4.05 -0.63 7.53
CA PHE A 80 -3.88 -0.94 6.11
C PHE A 80 -5.20 -0.90 5.35
N TRP A 81 -5.09 -0.67 4.04
CA TRP A 81 -6.21 -0.75 3.10
C TRP A 81 -5.71 -1.15 1.72
N PHE A 82 -6.59 -1.74 0.94
CA PHE A 82 -6.29 -2.10 -0.44
C PHE A 82 -6.62 -0.95 -1.39
N ASN A 83 -5.81 -0.79 -2.41
CA ASN A 83 -6.02 0.14 -3.50
C ASN A 83 -6.07 -0.65 -4.82
N ALA A 84 -7.25 -0.73 -5.40
CA ALA A 84 -7.51 -1.44 -6.65
C ALA A 84 -7.74 -0.43 -7.77
N MET A 85 -6.93 -0.51 -8.82
CA MET A 85 -7.01 0.40 -9.96
C MET A 85 -7.26 -0.38 -11.25
N GLU A 86 -8.30 0.01 -11.95
CA GLU A 86 -8.57 -0.43 -13.32
C GLU A 86 -8.04 0.59 -14.33
N THR A 87 -8.13 0.28 -15.61
CA THR A 87 -7.69 1.18 -16.69
C THR A 87 -8.34 2.56 -16.55
N GLY A 88 -7.52 3.59 -16.63
CA GLY A 88 -7.93 5.00 -16.49
C GLY A 88 -7.90 5.52 -15.05
N HIS A 89 -7.82 4.67 -14.03
CA HIS A 89 -7.75 5.11 -12.65
C HIS A 89 -6.38 5.72 -12.33
N ARG A 90 -6.37 6.65 -11.39
CA ARG A 90 -5.18 7.29 -10.82
C ARG A 90 -5.43 7.62 -9.36
N THR A 91 -4.39 7.93 -8.60
CA THR A 91 -4.49 8.45 -7.25
C THR A 91 -3.97 9.88 -7.20
N ALA A 92 -4.81 10.80 -6.74
CA ALA A 92 -4.45 12.21 -6.62
C ALA A 92 -3.34 12.43 -5.57
N PRO A 93 -2.53 13.50 -5.69
CA PRO A 93 -1.52 13.83 -4.70
C PRO A 93 -2.12 14.00 -3.30
N HIS A 94 -1.55 13.33 -2.32
CA HIS A 94 -1.96 13.37 -0.91
C HIS A 94 -0.80 12.98 0.02
N HIS A 95 -1.00 13.16 1.34
CA HIS A 95 -0.07 12.76 2.39
C HIS A 95 -0.84 12.19 3.60
N HIS A 96 -0.13 11.65 4.59
CA HIS A 96 -0.72 10.92 5.72
C HIS A 96 -0.20 11.40 7.09
N ASP A 97 0.05 12.67 7.28
CA ASP A 97 0.58 13.24 8.53
C ASP A 97 -0.51 13.88 9.43
N GLU A 98 -1.72 13.32 9.40
CA GLU A 98 -2.88 13.90 10.09
C GLU A 98 -3.03 13.46 11.55
N ASN A 99 -2.42 12.35 11.94
CA ASN A 99 -2.57 11.76 13.28
C ASN A 99 -1.20 11.37 13.87
N ASP A 100 -1.09 10.11 14.29
CA ASP A 100 0.10 9.55 14.93
C ASP A 100 0.97 8.70 13.99
N GLU A 101 0.81 8.85 12.69
CA GLU A 101 1.59 8.11 11.71
C GLU A 101 3.08 8.45 11.81
N LEU A 102 3.90 7.40 11.93
CA LEU A 102 5.36 7.49 11.97
C LEU A 102 5.99 7.12 10.63
N LEU A 103 5.31 6.29 9.83
CA LEU A 103 5.78 5.81 8.55
C LEU A 103 4.59 5.42 7.67
N SER A 104 4.69 5.71 6.38
CA SER A 104 3.75 5.27 5.36
C SER A 104 4.41 4.28 4.42
N ALA A 105 3.64 3.37 3.85
CA ALA A 105 4.16 2.37 2.91
C ALA A 105 3.12 1.92 1.89
N VAL A 106 3.63 1.34 0.82
CA VAL A 106 2.83 0.61 -0.16
C VAL A 106 3.51 -0.72 -0.50
N TYR A 107 2.73 -1.79 -0.54
CA TYR A 107 3.14 -3.11 -1.01
C TYR A 107 2.36 -3.48 -2.26
N TYR A 108 3.07 -3.96 -3.28
CA TYR A 108 2.46 -4.30 -4.57
C TYR A 108 2.15 -5.79 -4.67
N ILE A 109 0.87 -6.11 -4.85
CA ILE A 109 0.37 -7.48 -5.01
C ILE A 109 0.36 -7.87 -6.48
N ARG A 110 -0.28 -7.03 -7.32
CA ARG A 110 -0.41 -7.28 -8.76
C ARG A 110 -0.17 -5.99 -9.53
N VAL A 111 0.74 -6.05 -10.48
CA VAL A 111 1.16 -4.90 -11.27
C VAL A 111 1.11 -5.26 -12.77
N PRO A 112 -0.01 -4.99 -13.46
CA PRO A 112 -0.04 -5.09 -14.92
C PRO A 112 0.93 -4.10 -15.58
N GLU A 113 1.30 -4.37 -16.82
CA GLU A 113 2.09 -3.43 -17.60
C GLU A 113 1.38 -2.08 -17.75
N ASN A 114 2.13 -0.99 -17.71
CA ASN A 114 1.63 0.38 -17.83
C ASN A 114 0.51 0.73 -16.81
N SER A 115 0.56 0.14 -15.63
CA SER A 115 -0.49 0.34 -14.61
C SER A 115 -0.27 1.53 -13.69
N GLY A 116 0.67 2.40 -14.01
CA GLY A 116 0.96 3.63 -13.27
C GLY A 116 2.13 3.47 -12.30
N ASP A 117 2.82 4.57 -12.04
CA ASP A 117 3.97 4.67 -11.15
C ASP A 117 3.63 5.47 -9.89
N LEU A 118 4.31 5.15 -8.80
CA LEU A 118 4.30 5.96 -7.60
C LEU A 118 5.23 7.16 -7.79
N ILE A 119 4.71 8.35 -7.54
CA ILE A 119 5.49 9.60 -7.59
C ILE A 119 5.58 10.14 -6.17
N LEU A 120 6.80 10.28 -5.66
CA LEU A 120 7.08 10.96 -4.40
C LEU A 120 7.56 12.37 -4.70
N HIS A 121 6.96 13.36 -4.04
CA HIS A 121 7.32 14.75 -4.19
C HIS A 121 8.38 15.14 -3.16
N ASP A 122 9.59 15.41 -3.62
CA ASP A 122 10.65 16.05 -2.84
C ASP A 122 10.61 17.56 -3.10
N VAL A 123 11.33 18.34 -2.30
CA VAL A 123 11.30 19.82 -2.32
C VAL A 123 11.43 20.39 -3.72
N ASP A 124 12.39 19.89 -4.50
CA ASP A 124 12.72 20.43 -5.83
C ASP A 124 12.55 19.42 -6.98
N ARG A 125 12.05 18.21 -6.69
CA ARG A 125 11.96 17.15 -7.71
C ARG A 125 10.87 16.15 -7.39
N LYS A 126 10.43 15.46 -8.44
CA LYS A 126 9.56 14.30 -8.33
C LYS A 126 10.39 13.03 -8.51
N ILE A 127 10.25 12.09 -7.60
CA ILE A 127 10.90 10.78 -7.68
C ILE A 127 9.86 9.78 -8.17
N ARG A 128 10.15 9.16 -9.31
CA ARG A 128 9.31 8.13 -9.92
C ARG A 128 9.78 6.76 -9.46
N ILE A 129 8.86 6.00 -8.86
CA ILE A 129 9.11 4.63 -8.43
C ILE A 129 8.22 3.71 -9.27
N GLN A 130 8.85 2.86 -10.04
CA GLN A 130 8.16 1.86 -10.84
C GLN A 130 7.66 0.72 -9.94
N PRO A 131 6.37 0.39 -9.96
CA PRO A 131 5.83 -0.70 -9.16
C PRO A 131 6.30 -2.07 -9.67
N GLN A 132 6.39 -3.02 -8.76
CA GLN A 132 6.72 -4.41 -9.06
C GLN A 132 6.07 -5.31 -8.03
N GLY A 133 5.47 -6.42 -8.44
CA GLY A 133 4.91 -7.40 -7.51
C GLY A 133 5.94 -7.84 -6.46
N GLY A 134 5.58 -7.77 -5.19
CA GLY A 134 6.47 -8.09 -4.07
C GLY A 134 7.31 -6.93 -3.55
N LYS A 135 7.29 -5.77 -4.21
CA LYS A 135 8.01 -4.58 -3.75
C LYS A 135 7.24 -3.89 -2.62
N LEU A 136 7.96 -3.52 -1.57
CA LEU A 136 7.52 -2.68 -0.47
C LEU A 136 8.28 -1.36 -0.52
N VAL A 137 7.57 -0.25 -0.56
CA VAL A 137 8.13 1.12 -0.54
C VAL A 137 7.68 1.80 0.73
N MET A 138 8.63 2.35 1.49
CA MET A 138 8.39 3.04 2.77
C MET A 138 8.87 4.48 2.66
N PHE A 139 8.09 5.41 3.20
CA PHE A 139 8.40 6.84 3.19
C PHE A 139 7.77 7.55 4.37
N ALA A 140 8.26 8.77 4.68
CA ALA A 140 7.70 9.56 5.78
C ALA A 140 6.25 9.98 5.47
N PRO A 141 5.34 10.01 6.48
CA PRO A 141 3.92 10.30 6.26
C PRO A 141 3.64 11.64 5.60
N LYS A 142 4.50 12.63 5.84
CA LYS A 142 4.39 13.99 5.28
C LYS A 142 4.76 14.08 3.79
N VAL A 143 5.32 13.03 3.21
CA VAL A 143 5.71 13.05 1.79
C VAL A 143 4.46 13.05 0.93
N LEU A 144 4.29 14.12 0.16
CA LEU A 144 3.23 14.19 -0.84
C LEU A 144 3.50 13.14 -1.92
N HIS A 145 2.50 12.33 -2.22
CA HIS A 145 2.64 11.25 -3.20
C HIS A 145 1.38 11.07 -4.02
N GLU A 146 1.55 10.53 -5.21
CA GLU A 146 0.49 10.27 -6.18
C GLU A 146 0.78 8.98 -6.95
N VAL A 147 -0.22 8.44 -7.62
CA VAL A 147 -0.06 7.34 -8.56
C VAL A 147 -0.55 7.82 -9.93
N THR A 148 0.31 7.70 -10.94
CA THR A 148 -0.04 8.06 -12.31
C THR A 148 -1.10 7.13 -12.88
N ALA A 149 -1.75 7.54 -13.96
CA ALA A 149 -2.85 6.78 -14.55
C ALA A 149 -2.45 5.37 -14.97
N HIS A 150 -3.33 4.41 -14.70
CA HIS A 150 -3.26 3.06 -15.23
C HIS A 150 -3.67 3.09 -16.71
N LEU A 151 -2.71 2.95 -17.61
CA LEU A 151 -2.91 2.99 -19.06
C LEU A 151 -2.93 1.60 -19.71
N GLY A 152 -2.68 0.57 -18.94
CA GLY A 152 -2.71 -0.81 -19.41
C GLY A 152 -4.06 -1.49 -19.16
N SER A 153 -4.07 -2.81 -19.17
CA SER A 153 -5.24 -3.65 -18.91
C SER A 153 -5.04 -4.51 -17.67
N GLY A 154 -6.13 -4.96 -17.07
CA GLY A 154 -6.12 -5.78 -15.86
C GLY A 154 -6.12 -4.94 -14.58
N LEU A 155 -6.44 -5.58 -13.47
CA LEU A 155 -6.49 -4.94 -12.16
C LEU A 155 -5.08 -4.77 -11.56
N ARG A 156 -4.73 -3.54 -11.22
CA ARG A 156 -3.58 -3.24 -10.36
C ARG A 156 -4.03 -3.26 -8.91
N LEU A 157 -3.37 -4.05 -8.08
CA LEU A 157 -3.71 -4.19 -6.67
C LEU A 157 -2.49 -3.94 -5.79
N SER A 158 -2.64 -3.03 -4.85
CA SER A 158 -1.64 -2.73 -3.82
C SER A 158 -2.28 -2.61 -2.45
N VAL A 159 -1.44 -2.70 -1.41
CA VAL A 159 -1.82 -2.45 -0.02
C VAL A 159 -1.10 -1.20 0.44
N ALA A 160 -1.86 -0.21 0.89
CA ALA A 160 -1.32 0.97 1.56
C ALA A 160 -1.32 0.72 3.07
N MET A 161 -0.28 1.20 3.74
CA MET A 161 -0.10 1.00 5.18
C MET A 161 0.37 2.28 5.85
N ASN A 162 -0.15 2.52 7.05
CA ASN A 162 0.37 3.51 7.99
C ASN A 162 0.81 2.82 9.27
N VAL A 163 2.00 3.15 9.73
CA VAL A 163 2.57 2.65 10.97
C VAL A 163 2.52 3.74 12.02
N GLY A 164 1.99 3.43 13.17
CA GLY A 164 1.97 4.30 14.33
C GLY A 164 2.35 3.56 15.60
N PRO A 165 2.49 4.27 16.74
CA PRO A 165 2.74 3.61 18.03
C PRO A 165 1.48 2.86 18.48
N THR A 166 1.67 1.74 19.17
CA THR A 166 0.57 1.16 19.96
C THR A 166 0.21 2.14 21.06
N GLY A 167 -1.06 2.49 21.20
CA GLY A 167 -1.49 3.34 22.32
C GLY A 167 -1.17 2.70 23.70
N ASP A 168 -0.98 3.54 24.72
CA ASP A 168 -0.85 3.11 26.11
C ASP A 168 -2.13 2.45 26.64
#